data_d2bca429fc480afaed711e7ea8366e17
#
_entry.id   d2bca429fc480afaed711e7ea8366e17
#
_cell.length_a   1.000
_cell.length_b   1.000
_cell.length_c   1.000
_cell.angle_alpha   90.00
_cell.angle_beta   90.00
_cell.angle_gamma   90.00
#
_symmetry.space_group_name_H-M   'P 1'
#
loop_
_entity.id
_entity.type
_entity.pdbx_description
1 polymer ?
#
loop_
_entity_poly.entity_id
_entity_poly.type
_entity_poly.pdbx_seq_one_letter_code
_entity_poly.pdbx_strand_id
1 'polypeptide(L)'
;TYQAGALDVKTKELLGLVASMVLRCDDCISYHVAQCKDAGVTREEFFETFSVGLVVGGSIVIPHLRRAVDFLDQLEGGAQAPAVHEH
;
A
#
# COMPACT_ATOMS: atom_id res chain seq x y z
N THR A 1 -18.07 6.80 -2.75
CA THR A 1 -16.92 7.29 -1.97
C THR A 1 -15.66 7.29 -2.81
N TYR A 2 -15.49 6.24 -3.64
CA TYR A 2 -14.26 6.11 -4.43
C TYR A 2 -14.46 6.59 -5.86
N GLN A 3 -15.30 7.60 -6.03
CA GLN A 3 -15.42 8.33 -7.28
C GLN A 3 -14.70 9.66 -7.13
N ALA A 4 -14.20 10.18 -8.24
CA ALA A 4 -13.52 11.47 -8.21
C ALA A 4 -14.47 12.57 -7.75
N GLY A 5 -13.99 13.41 -6.86
CA GLY A 5 -14.71 14.55 -6.33
C GLY A 5 -13.70 15.64 -6.08
N ALA A 6 -13.80 16.30 -4.92
CA ALA A 6 -12.76 17.26 -4.52
C ALA A 6 -11.40 16.58 -4.39
N LEU A 7 -11.40 15.30 -3.96
CA LEU A 7 -10.21 14.47 -3.94
C LEU A 7 -10.34 13.45 -5.07
N ASP A 8 -9.24 13.15 -5.75
CA ASP A 8 -9.30 12.15 -6.80
C ASP A 8 -9.27 10.74 -6.22
N VAL A 9 -9.54 9.75 -7.07
CA VAL A 9 -9.62 8.35 -6.66
C VAL A 9 -8.29 7.88 -6.07
N LYS A 10 -7.19 8.24 -6.71
CA LYS A 10 -5.85 7.86 -6.27
C LYS A 10 -5.59 8.34 -4.85
N THR A 11 -5.90 9.61 -4.56
CA THR A 11 -5.72 10.19 -3.24
C THR A 11 -6.57 9.45 -2.20
N LYS A 12 -7.83 9.17 -2.54
CA LYS A 12 -8.71 8.46 -1.61
C LYS A 12 -8.21 7.07 -1.29
N GLU A 13 -7.66 6.36 -2.27
CA GLU A 13 -7.09 5.03 -2.03
C GLU A 13 -5.86 5.11 -1.15
N LEU A 14 -5.01 6.13 -1.33
CA LEU A 14 -3.85 6.34 -0.47
C LEU A 14 -4.27 6.64 0.98
N LEU A 15 -5.32 7.44 1.16
CA LEU A 15 -5.85 7.72 2.49
C LEU A 15 -6.38 6.44 3.14
N GLY A 16 -7.06 5.60 2.37
CA GLY A 16 -7.54 4.31 2.87
C GLY A 16 -6.40 3.41 3.27
N LEU A 17 -5.31 3.41 2.51
CA LEU A 17 -4.12 2.62 2.83
C LEU A 17 -3.52 3.06 4.17
N VAL A 18 -3.32 4.37 4.36
CA VAL A 18 -2.76 4.89 5.62
C VAL A 18 -3.67 4.52 6.80
N ALA A 19 -4.97 4.73 6.65
CA ALA A 19 -5.92 4.41 7.71
C ALA A 19 -5.86 2.93 8.07
N SER A 20 -5.79 2.06 7.05
CA SER A 20 -5.72 0.61 7.26
C SER A 20 -4.45 0.21 8.01
N MET A 21 -3.33 0.86 7.69
CA MET A 21 -2.06 0.59 8.37
C MET A 21 -2.15 0.97 9.85
N VAL A 22 -2.71 2.13 10.14
CA VAL A 22 -2.84 2.61 11.52
C VAL A 22 -3.79 1.73 12.31
N LEU A 23 -4.85 1.24 11.66
CA LEU A 23 -5.78 0.29 12.25
C LEU A 23 -5.21 -1.13 12.34
N ARG A 24 -4.11 -1.39 11.67
CA ARG A 24 -3.41 -2.68 11.67
C ARG A 24 -4.29 -3.80 11.15
N CYS A 25 -5.02 -3.53 10.09
CA CYS A 25 -5.88 -4.51 9.43
C CYS A 25 -5.17 -5.00 8.17
N ASP A 26 -4.51 -6.15 8.24
CA ASP A 26 -3.72 -6.66 7.11
C ASP A 26 -4.59 -6.89 5.87
N ASP A 27 -5.80 -7.41 6.04
CA ASP A 27 -6.68 -7.62 4.90
C ASP A 27 -7.07 -6.29 4.25
N CYS A 28 -7.33 -5.27 5.07
CA CYS A 28 -7.66 -3.95 4.57
C CYS A 28 -6.46 -3.33 3.85
N ILE A 29 -5.27 -3.52 4.41
CA ILE A 29 -4.03 -3.03 3.81
C ILE A 29 -3.84 -3.66 2.42
N SER A 30 -3.97 -4.99 2.33
CA SER A 30 -3.80 -5.69 1.06
C SER A 30 -4.81 -5.22 0.03
N TYR A 31 -6.06 -5.03 0.45
CA TYR A 31 -7.09 -4.52 -0.43
C TYR A 31 -6.71 -3.15 -0.99
N HIS A 32 -6.29 -2.23 -0.12
CA HIS A 32 -5.96 -0.87 -0.54
C HIS A 32 -4.67 -0.82 -1.35
N VAL A 33 -3.68 -1.69 -1.06
CA VAL A 33 -2.48 -1.76 -1.89
C VAL A 33 -2.87 -2.15 -3.32
N ALA A 34 -3.74 -3.16 -3.46
CA ALA A 34 -4.19 -3.58 -4.79
C ALA A 34 -4.96 -2.46 -5.50
N GLN A 35 -5.85 -1.78 -4.79
CA GLN A 35 -6.63 -0.68 -5.37
C GLN A 35 -5.74 0.49 -5.75
N CYS A 36 -4.74 0.81 -4.93
CA CYS A 36 -3.77 1.86 -5.24
C CYS A 36 -2.99 1.51 -6.51
N LYS A 37 -2.59 0.24 -6.64
CA LYS A 37 -1.87 -0.20 -7.83
C LYS A 37 -2.72 0.00 -9.07
N ASP A 38 -4.00 -0.37 -9.01
CA ASP A 38 -4.94 -0.19 -10.12
C ASP A 38 -5.15 1.29 -10.44
N ALA A 39 -5.08 2.15 -9.44
CA ALA A 39 -5.27 3.60 -9.62
C ALA A 39 -4.00 4.30 -10.14
N GLY A 40 -2.93 3.57 -10.34
CA GLY A 40 -1.71 4.14 -10.92
C GLY A 40 -0.73 4.71 -9.91
N VAL A 41 -0.84 4.33 -8.64
CA VAL A 41 0.11 4.77 -7.62
C VAL A 41 1.49 4.20 -7.95
N THR A 42 2.50 5.07 -7.96
CA THR A 42 3.88 4.66 -8.23
C THR A 42 4.51 4.08 -6.97
N ARG A 43 5.62 3.37 -7.15
CA ARG A 43 6.36 2.80 -6.03
C ARG A 43 6.82 3.89 -5.07
N GLU A 44 7.30 5.02 -5.58
CA GLU A 44 7.70 6.15 -4.74
C GLU A 44 6.53 6.68 -3.91
N GLU A 45 5.36 6.78 -4.54
CA GLU A 45 4.17 7.23 -3.84
C GLU A 45 3.75 6.25 -2.74
N PHE A 46 3.89 4.95 -3.00
CA PHE A 46 3.63 3.93 -1.98
C PHE A 46 4.54 4.13 -0.77
N PHE A 47 5.83 4.31 -1.01
CA PHE A 47 6.78 4.41 0.10
C PHE A 47 6.62 5.70 0.88
N GLU A 48 6.28 6.81 0.22
CA GLU A 48 5.95 8.03 0.95
C GLU A 48 4.70 7.83 1.81
N THR A 49 3.71 7.14 1.27
CA THR A 49 2.48 6.85 2.01
C THR A 49 2.75 5.93 3.20
N PHE A 50 3.58 4.91 3.00
CA PHE A 50 3.99 4.03 4.10
C PHE A 50 4.70 4.83 5.20
N SER A 51 5.52 5.81 4.83
CA SER A 51 6.19 6.69 5.79
C SER A 51 5.18 7.45 6.65
N VAL A 52 4.13 7.96 6.02
CA VAL A 52 3.07 8.66 6.77
C VAL A 52 2.40 7.71 7.75
N GLY A 53 2.08 6.49 7.30
CA GLY A 53 1.47 5.49 8.16
C GLY A 53 2.34 5.15 9.36
N LEU A 54 3.65 5.06 9.14
CA LEU A 54 4.59 4.77 10.22
C LEU A 54 4.66 5.93 11.21
N VAL A 55 4.72 7.16 10.73
CA VAL A 55 4.78 8.34 11.60
C VAL A 55 3.51 8.46 12.44
N VAL A 56 2.35 8.25 11.82
CA VAL A 56 1.08 8.38 12.54
C VAL A 56 0.86 7.23 13.50
N GLY A 57 1.12 6.01 13.06
CA GLY A 57 0.81 4.81 13.84
C GLY A 57 1.88 4.38 14.80
N GLY A 58 3.12 4.78 14.57
CA GLY A 58 4.23 4.41 15.42
C GLY A 58 4.79 3.03 15.10
N SER A 59 5.72 2.58 15.92
CA SER A 59 6.47 1.34 15.66
C SER A 59 5.58 0.10 15.61
N ILE A 60 4.40 0.14 16.19
CA ILE A 60 3.47 -0.99 16.17
C ILE A 60 3.00 -1.32 14.74
N VAL A 61 3.16 -0.37 13.81
CA VAL A 61 2.79 -0.56 12.41
C VAL A 61 3.85 -1.34 11.64
N ILE A 62 5.08 -1.45 12.16
CA ILE A 62 6.20 -2.03 11.41
C ILE A 62 5.92 -3.43 10.86
N PRO A 63 5.37 -4.38 11.65
CA PRO A 63 5.09 -5.70 11.08
C PRO A 63 4.08 -5.65 9.94
N HIS A 64 3.10 -4.76 10.06
CA HIS A 64 2.09 -4.58 9.01
C HIS A 64 2.68 -3.92 7.78
N LEU A 65 3.59 -2.97 7.98
CA LEU A 65 4.33 -2.33 6.89
C LEU A 65 5.14 -3.36 6.12
N ARG A 66 5.84 -4.26 6.81
CA ARG A 66 6.63 -5.30 6.16
C ARG A 66 5.76 -6.16 5.26
N ARG A 67 4.59 -6.57 5.76
CA ARG A 67 3.67 -7.39 4.97
C ARG A 67 3.10 -6.62 3.79
N ALA A 68 2.86 -5.31 3.97
CA ALA A 68 2.40 -4.46 2.87
C ALA A 68 3.45 -4.35 1.77
N VAL A 69 4.72 -4.16 2.15
CA VAL A 69 5.81 -4.09 1.18
C VAL A 69 5.97 -5.43 0.45
N ASP A 70 5.90 -6.54 1.18
CA ASP A 70 5.96 -7.87 0.56
C ASP A 70 4.83 -8.05 -0.45
N PHE A 71 3.63 -7.65 -0.09
CA PHE A 71 2.49 -7.78 -0.99
C PHE A 71 2.66 -6.90 -2.23
N LEU A 72 3.13 -5.67 -2.04
CA LEU A 72 3.42 -4.78 -3.16
C LEU A 72 4.46 -5.40 -4.09
N ASP A 73 5.52 -5.95 -3.51
CA ASP A 73 6.56 -6.61 -4.31
C ASP A 73 5.99 -7.79 -5.09
N GLN A 74 5.08 -8.56 -4.49
CA GLN A 74 4.42 -9.65 -5.20
C GLN A 74 3.60 -9.14 -6.38
N LEU A 75 2.88 -8.05 -6.19
CA LEU A 75 2.07 -7.46 -7.27
C LEU A 75 2.94 -6.96 -8.41
N GLU A 76 4.10 -6.36 -8.09
CA GLU A 76 4.99 -5.79 -9.09
C GLU A 76 5.91 -6.84 -9.69
N GLY A 77 6.49 -7.65 -8.84
CA GLY A 77 7.47 -8.63 -9.25
C GLY A 77 6.87 -9.97 -9.59
N GLY A 78 5.68 -10.25 -9.10
CA GLY A 78 5.02 -11.51 -9.34
C GLY A 78 4.85 -11.81 -10.81
N ALA A 79 4.70 -10.78 -11.61
CA ALA A 79 4.62 -10.91 -13.04
C ALA A 79 5.95 -11.34 -13.64
N GLN A 80 7.06 -11.15 -12.92
CA GLN A 80 8.40 -11.41 -13.38
C GLN A 80 9.05 -12.54 -12.65
N ALA A 81 8.50 -12.82 -11.55
CA ALA A 81 9.18 -13.62 -10.57
C ALA A 81 9.92 -14.76 -11.14
N PRO A 82 10.15 -14.72 -10.96
CA PRO A 82 10.70 -15.39 -11.04
C PRO A 82 11.69 -15.70 -11.04
N ALA A 83 11.80 -15.46 -11.11
CA ALA A 83 12.54 -15.63 -11.12
C ALA A 83 13.32 -15.58 -10.61
N VAL A 84 13.45 -15.46 -10.43
CA VAL A 84 14.16 -15.36 -9.95
C VAL A 84 14.55 -15.41 -9.24
N HIS A 85 14.62 -15.13 -9.19
CA HIS A 85 15.04 -15.05 -8.57
C HIS A 85 15.39 -15.30 -7.94
N GLU A 86 15.61 -15.22 -8.11
CA GLU A 86 15.96 -15.30 -7.60
C GLU A 86 16.05 -15.24 -6.94
N HIS A 87 16.27 -15.30 -6.95
CA HIS A 87 16.41 -15.12 -6.49
C HIS A 87 16.62 -15.28 -6.14
#